data_b945fa48f647117293583305d49f00a5
#
_entry.id   b945fa48f647117293583305d49f00a5
#
_cell.length_a   1.000
_cell.length_b   1.000
_cell.length_c   1.000
_cell.angle_alpha   90.00
_cell.angle_beta   90.00
_cell.angle_gamma   90.00
#
_symmetry.space_group_name_H-M   'P 1'
#
loop_
_entity.id
_entity.type
_entity.pdbx_description
1 polymer ?
#
loop_
_entity_poly.entity_id
_entity_poly.type
_entity_poly.pdbx_seq_one_letter_code
_entity_poly.pdbx_strand_id
1 'polypeptide(L)'
;MNTRLKHLYGLETTKIEKSGVGAGSDTFFVTCTDGKYVVKYPASSEINHPEAEPELCEYLLAHGIPVCQFLRNKEGHFLTTDESGRLFHVQRFIEGKMYDLNTAPDWLLTESAQMLGKIHTALRDYQELPVGIGADFFKYMTPNRASESYKKSLVIAESRGDTDIAADLRYRIYLMQRFPAYEFDLEKLTCCATHGDYFISQIICGDEKINAVIDWTTACVHPVVWEIVRSYVYAAPSCKDGQIDMDEFLCYVQDYRKFAPLNEYDLLCMARLFYYQIAVCDYYGQYYASTADNRNIYLHQAVFSTKLLRWFESHVETLTAKLLTQ
;
A
#
# COMPACT_ATOMS: atom_id res chain seq x y z
N MET A 1 21.38 19.49 -8.25
CA MET A 1 20.28 18.91 -9.04
C MET A 1 20.27 19.41 -10.49
N ASN A 2 20.04 20.71 -10.81
CA ASN A 2 19.95 21.20 -12.20
C ASN A 2 21.10 20.81 -13.09
N THR A 3 22.36 20.99 -12.63
CA THR A 3 23.56 20.63 -13.38
C THR A 3 23.57 19.14 -13.75
N ARG A 4 23.17 18.27 -12.82
CA ARG A 4 23.09 16.83 -13.04
C ARG A 4 21.99 16.45 -14.02
N LEU A 5 20.81 17.05 -13.90
CA LEU A 5 19.69 16.83 -14.85
C LEU A 5 20.09 17.18 -16.27
N LYS A 6 20.73 18.35 -16.46
CA LYS A 6 21.21 18.75 -17.79
C LYS A 6 22.33 17.83 -18.30
N HIS A 7 23.33 17.52 -17.50
CA HIS A 7 24.50 16.75 -17.92
C HIS A 7 24.17 15.28 -18.18
N LEU A 8 23.45 14.63 -17.27
CA LEU A 8 23.21 13.18 -17.30
C LEU A 8 21.93 12.78 -18.01
N TYR A 9 20.89 13.62 -18.02
CA TYR A 9 19.62 13.32 -18.65
C TYR A 9 19.33 14.19 -19.88
N GLY A 10 20.12 15.26 -20.10
CA GLY A 10 19.87 16.22 -21.17
C GLY A 10 18.67 17.16 -20.90
N LEU A 11 18.18 17.21 -19.68
CA LEU A 11 16.99 17.96 -19.30
C LEU A 11 17.35 19.42 -18.97
N GLU A 12 16.82 20.36 -19.74
CA GLU A 12 16.97 21.79 -19.47
C GLU A 12 15.83 22.29 -18.59
N THR A 13 16.15 22.45 -17.30
CA THR A 13 15.18 22.80 -16.25
C THR A 13 14.82 24.30 -16.32
N THR A 14 13.51 24.57 -16.33
CA THR A 14 12.96 25.95 -16.28
C THR A 14 12.33 26.25 -14.91
N LYS A 15 11.78 25.23 -14.21
CA LYS A 15 11.16 25.37 -12.89
C LYS A 15 11.35 24.12 -12.05
N ILE A 16 11.54 24.27 -10.73
CA ILE A 16 11.56 23.18 -9.76
C ILE A 16 10.67 23.55 -8.58
N GLU A 17 9.79 22.64 -8.20
CA GLU A 17 8.88 22.78 -7.06
C GLU A 17 8.99 21.53 -6.17
N LYS A 18 9.22 21.72 -4.86
CA LYS A 18 9.20 20.60 -3.93
C LYS A 18 7.75 20.19 -3.68
N SER A 19 7.47 18.90 -3.72
CA SER A 19 6.17 18.36 -3.33
C SER A 19 5.93 18.60 -1.83
N GLY A 20 4.73 19.03 -1.49
CA GLY A 20 4.29 19.15 -0.08
C GLY A 20 3.77 17.81 0.50
N VAL A 21 3.74 16.74 -0.30
CA VAL A 21 3.20 15.43 0.06
C VAL A 21 4.28 14.37 -0.12
N GLY A 22 4.52 13.55 0.89
CA GLY A 22 5.46 12.43 0.84
C GLY A 22 5.85 11.97 2.24
N ALA A 23 5.79 10.66 2.49
CA ALA A 23 6.06 10.08 3.80
C ALA A 23 7.50 9.53 3.89
N GLY A 24 8.52 10.36 3.59
CA GLY A 24 9.91 9.96 3.82
C GLY A 24 10.86 10.22 2.67
N SER A 25 10.40 10.27 1.41
CA SER A 25 11.21 10.66 0.25
C SER A 25 11.03 12.14 -0.07
N ASP A 26 12.12 12.79 -0.52
CA ASP A 26 12.02 14.14 -1.07
C ASP A 26 11.62 14.07 -2.55
N THR A 27 10.44 14.59 -2.88
CA THR A 27 9.92 14.61 -4.25
C THR A 27 9.88 16.01 -4.80
N PHE A 28 10.34 16.21 -6.05
CA PHE A 28 10.36 17.47 -6.76
C PHE A 28 9.66 17.34 -8.11
N PHE A 29 8.79 18.30 -8.42
CA PHE A 29 8.24 18.48 -9.76
C PHE A 29 9.16 19.39 -10.56
N VAL A 30 9.60 18.94 -11.71
CA VAL A 30 10.59 19.61 -12.54
C VAL A 30 9.97 19.89 -13.92
N THR A 31 9.86 21.18 -14.27
CA THR A 31 9.46 21.59 -15.62
C THR A 31 10.73 21.83 -16.43
N CYS A 32 10.80 21.19 -17.59
CA CYS A 32 11.88 21.33 -18.56
C CYS A 32 11.34 21.88 -19.90
N THR A 33 12.24 22.22 -20.81
CA THR A 33 11.86 22.72 -22.14
C THR A 33 11.10 21.68 -22.98
N ASP A 34 11.30 20.39 -22.72
CA ASP A 34 10.73 19.25 -23.44
C ASP A 34 9.61 18.52 -22.68
N GLY A 35 9.24 18.97 -21.47
CA GLY A 35 8.16 18.37 -20.70
C GLY A 35 8.29 18.54 -19.18
N LYS A 36 7.48 17.76 -18.46
CA LYS A 36 7.50 17.73 -16.98
C LYS A 36 8.03 16.38 -16.50
N TYR A 37 8.73 16.43 -15.36
CA TYR A 37 9.36 15.29 -14.75
C TYR A 37 9.17 15.29 -13.24
N VAL A 38 9.35 14.14 -12.62
CA VAL A 38 9.43 13.98 -11.16
C VAL A 38 10.85 13.53 -10.82
N VAL A 39 11.48 14.23 -9.89
CA VAL A 39 12.77 13.80 -9.29
C VAL A 39 12.48 13.38 -7.88
N LYS A 40 12.72 12.10 -7.56
CA LYS A 40 12.50 11.53 -6.21
C LYS A 40 13.84 11.10 -5.63
N TYR A 41 14.11 11.55 -4.41
CA TYR A 41 15.19 11.08 -3.56
C TYR A 41 14.62 9.99 -2.65
N PRO A 42 14.96 8.72 -2.84
CA PRO A 42 14.46 7.63 -2.00
C PRO A 42 14.75 7.87 -0.52
N ALA A 43 13.85 7.43 0.35
CA ALA A 43 14.10 7.43 1.78
C ALA A 43 15.23 6.45 2.14
N SER A 44 15.90 6.66 3.27
CA SER A 44 17.00 5.77 3.71
C SER A 44 16.58 4.31 3.90
N SER A 45 15.30 4.06 4.19
CA SER A 45 14.70 2.72 4.28
C SER A 45 14.52 2.03 2.92
N GLU A 46 14.50 2.79 1.82
CA GLU A 46 14.31 2.30 0.45
C GLU A 46 15.64 1.99 -0.25
N ILE A 47 16.79 2.33 0.38
CA ILE A 47 18.13 2.28 -0.25
C ILE A 47 18.69 0.85 -0.38
N ASN A 48 18.13 -0.15 0.29
CA ASN A 48 18.69 -1.52 0.23
C ASN A 48 18.60 -2.15 -1.16
N HIS A 49 17.59 -1.78 -1.97
CA HIS A 49 17.44 -2.18 -3.36
C HIS A 49 16.86 -1.00 -4.18
N PRO A 50 17.63 0.08 -4.36
CA PRO A 50 17.09 1.34 -4.89
C PRO A 50 16.71 1.25 -6.38
N GLU A 51 17.17 0.23 -7.11
CA GLU A 51 16.82 -0.01 -8.51
C GLU A 51 15.58 -0.92 -8.66
N ALA A 52 15.11 -1.56 -7.60
CA ALA A 52 14.00 -2.50 -7.67
C ALA A 52 12.69 -1.84 -8.18
N GLU A 53 12.37 -0.62 -7.71
CA GLU A 53 11.18 0.09 -8.18
C GLU A 53 11.27 0.45 -9.67
N PRO A 54 12.37 1.07 -10.19
CA PRO A 54 12.52 1.33 -11.61
C PRO A 54 12.46 0.07 -12.50
N GLU A 55 13.10 -1.02 -12.10
CA GLU A 55 13.11 -2.28 -12.84
C GLU A 55 11.75 -2.93 -12.88
N LEU A 56 11.05 -2.95 -11.75
CA LEU A 56 9.67 -3.44 -11.66
C LEU A 56 8.72 -2.61 -12.55
N CYS A 57 8.84 -1.28 -12.54
CA CYS A 57 8.02 -0.41 -13.38
C CYS A 57 8.32 -0.62 -14.87
N GLU A 58 9.59 -0.81 -15.26
CA GLU A 58 9.95 -1.15 -16.65
C GLU A 58 9.31 -2.49 -17.08
N TYR A 59 9.36 -3.50 -16.19
CA TYR A 59 8.68 -4.78 -16.42
C TYR A 59 7.16 -4.61 -16.58
N LEU A 60 6.51 -3.88 -15.69
CA LEU A 60 5.07 -3.65 -15.72
C LEU A 60 4.62 -2.88 -16.99
N LEU A 61 5.38 -1.86 -17.42
CA LEU A 61 5.13 -1.15 -18.67
C LEU A 61 5.21 -2.10 -19.87
N ALA A 62 6.18 -3.01 -19.92
CA ALA A 62 6.30 -4.02 -20.98
C ALA A 62 5.11 -5.00 -20.99
N HIS A 63 4.42 -5.18 -19.86
CA HIS A 63 3.21 -6.00 -19.74
C HIS A 63 1.90 -5.20 -19.86
N GLY A 64 1.98 -3.93 -20.29
CA GLY A 64 0.81 -3.08 -20.54
C GLY A 64 0.14 -2.52 -19.30
N ILE A 65 0.79 -2.57 -18.14
CA ILE A 65 0.31 -1.95 -16.91
C ILE A 65 0.76 -0.48 -16.88
N PRO A 66 -0.15 0.48 -16.72
CA PRO A 66 0.20 1.90 -16.67
C PRO A 66 0.86 2.23 -15.32
N VAL A 67 2.16 2.49 -15.34
CA VAL A 67 2.98 2.88 -14.19
C VAL A 67 3.92 4.02 -14.56
N CYS A 68 4.69 4.55 -13.62
CA CYS A 68 5.70 5.56 -13.88
C CYS A 68 6.78 5.05 -14.85
N GLN A 69 7.10 5.85 -15.87
CA GLN A 69 8.26 5.63 -16.71
C GLN A 69 9.48 6.28 -16.07
N PHE A 70 10.41 5.47 -15.62
CA PHE A 70 11.73 5.92 -15.14
C PHE A 70 12.65 6.22 -16.32
N LEU A 71 13.51 7.25 -16.17
CA LEU A 71 14.50 7.59 -17.16
C LEU A 71 15.86 7.01 -16.77
N ARG A 72 16.52 6.37 -17.74
CA ARG A 72 17.93 6.04 -17.59
C ARG A 72 18.79 7.27 -17.87
N ASN A 73 19.83 7.48 -17.08
CA ASN A 73 20.82 8.50 -17.37
C ASN A 73 21.70 8.09 -18.59
N LYS A 74 22.60 8.97 -19.04
CA LYS A 74 23.49 8.70 -20.19
C LYS A 74 24.43 7.51 -20.00
N GLU A 75 24.60 7.06 -18.76
CA GLU A 75 25.42 5.90 -18.41
C GLU A 75 24.59 4.60 -18.38
N GLY A 76 23.28 4.69 -18.63
CA GLY A 76 22.36 3.57 -18.66
C GLY A 76 21.72 3.20 -17.31
N HIS A 77 21.99 3.94 -16.23
CA HIS A 77 21.48 3.68 -14.89
C HIS A 77 20.20 4.46 -14.61
N PHE A 78 19.28 3.89 -13.84
CA PHE A 78 18.09 4.60 -13.34
C PHE A 78 18.43 5.58 -12.21
N LEU A 79 19.43 5.25 -11.41
CA LEU A 79 19.85 6.04 -10.26
C LEU A 79 21.02 6.94 -10.58
N THR A 80 21.01 8.10 -9.97
CA THR A 80 22.07 9.10 -10.08
C THR A 80 22.41 9.62 -8.70
N THR A 81 23.69 9.83 -8.42
CA THR A 81 24.17 10.48 -7.20
C THR A 81 24.33 11.98 -7.43
N ASP A 82 23.74 12.80 -6.58
CA ASP A 82 23.93 14.25 -6.61
C ASP A 82 25.29 14.67 -6.01
N GLU A 83 25.53 15.99 -5.96
CA GLU A 83 26.80 16.55 -5.46
C GLU A 83 26.98 16.36 -3.94
N SER A 84 25.91 16.05 -3.21
CA SER A 84 25.94 15.72 -1.76
C SER A 84 26.10 14.23 -1.48
N GLY A 85 26.14 13.39 -2.50
CA GLY A 85 26.19 11.93 -2.36
C GLY A 85 24.82 11.24 -2.20
N ARG A 86 23.71 11.99 -2.32
CA ARG A 86 22.36 11.42 -2.23
C ARG A 86 21.94 10.83 -3.58
N LEU A 87 21.36 9.63 -3.53
CA LEU A 87 20.75 8.98 -4.70
C LEU A 87 19.41 9.63 -5.05
N PHE A 88 19.16 9.78 -6.34
CA PHE A 88 17.85 10.15 -6.88
C PHE A 88 17.59 9.43 -8.21
N HIS A 89 16.33 9.36 -8.58
CA HIS A 89 15.88 8.92 -9.90
C HIS A 89 14.95 9.97 -10.53
N VAL A 90 14.77 9.84 -11.83
CA VAL A 90 13.93 10.72 -12.64
C VAL A 90 12.81 9.91 -13.28
N GLN A 91 11.59 10.39 -13.17
CA GLN A 91 10.40 9.80 -13.79
C GLN A 91 9.72 10.82 -14.72
N ARG A 92 9.04 10.36 -15.76
CA ARG A 92 8.13 11.21 -16.50
C ARG A 92 6.95 11.59 -15.61
N PHE A 93 6.56 12.87 -15.67
CA PHE A 93 5.36 13.34 -14.99
C PHE A 93 4.12 12.77 -15.68
N ILE A 94 3.16 12.32 -14.89
CA ILE A 94 1.88 11.81 -15.37
C ILE A 94 0.80 12.81 -15.01
N GLU A 95 0.11 13.33 -16.03
CA GLU A 95 -1.03 14.24 -15.84
C GLU A 95 -2.24 13.45 -15.32
N GLY A 96 -2.95 14.04 -14.33
CA GLY A 96 -4.17 13.43 -13.78
C GLY A 96 -4.50 13.95 -12.39
N LYS A 97 -5.50 13.30 -11.79
CA LYS A 97 -5.97 13.57 -10.43
C LYS A 97 -5.75 12.35 -9.56
N MET A 98 -5.48 12.59 -8.29
CA MET A 98 -5.53 11.59 -7.23
C MET A 98 -6.77 11.86 -6.39
N TYR A 99 -7.42 10.80 -5.92
CA TYR A 99 -8.62 10.87 -5.11
C TYR A 99 -8.35 10.31 -3.71
N ASP A 100 -9.25 10.60 -2.79
CA ASP A 100 -9.32 10.01 -1.45
C ASP A 100 -10.72 9.39 -1.22
N LEU A 101 -10.93 8.79 -0.04
CA LEU A 101 -12.21 8.15 0.32
C LEU A 101 -13.42 9.10 0.31
N ASN A 102 -13.21 10.43 0.34
CA ASN A 102 -14.30 11.40 0.32
C ASN A 102 -14.60 11.90 -1.09
N THR A 103 -13.68 11.74 -2.03
CA THR A 103 -13.73 12.36 -3.36
C THR A 103 -13.71 11.34 -4.50
N ALA A 104 -13.57 10.04 -4.19
CA ALA A 104 -13.54 8.96 -5.18
C ALA A 104 -14.85 8.89 -5.98
N PRO A 105 -14.81 8.93 -7.31
CA PRO A 105 -15.98 8.70 -8.14
C PRO A 105 -16.33 7.20 -8.22
N ASP A 106 -17.61 6.87 -8.44
CA ASP A 106 -18.12 5.49 -8.44
C ASP A 106 -17.39 4.56 -9.42
N TRP A 107 -17.02 5.07 -10.61
CA TRP A 107 -16.31 4.26 -11.62
C TRP A 107 -14.93 3.77 -11.14
N LEU A 108 -14.28 4.52 -10.24
CA LEU A 108 -12.91 4.23 -9.82
C LEU A 108 -12.82 2.92 -9.03
N LEU A 109 -13.85 2.55 -8.29
CA LEU A 109 -13.84 1.31 -7.52
C LEU A 109 -13.75 0.09 -8.44
N THR A 110 -14.58 0.05 -9.49
CA THR A 110 -14.55 -1.01 -10.53
C THR A 110 -13.21 -1.03 -11.27
N GLU A 111 -12.75 0.12 -11.75
CA GLU A 111 -11.47 0.23 -12.48
C GLU A 111 -10.28 -0.17 -11.59
N SER A 112 -10.31 0.18 -10.31
CA SER A 112 -9.28 -0.19 -9.33
C SER A 112 -9.21 -1.71 -9.14
N ALA A 113 -10.36 -2.38 -8.97
CA ALA A 113 -10.43 -3.83 -8.84
C ALA A 113 -9.85 -4.54 -10.07
N GLN A 114 -10.27 -4.11 -11.26
CA GLN A 114 -9.81 -4.67 -12.53
C GLN A 114 -8.31 -4.42 -12.75
N MET A 115 -7.83 -3.22 -12.43
CA MET A 115 -6.41 -2.89 -12.51
C MET A 115 -5.58 -3.75 -11.58
N LEU A 116 -6.03 -3.96 -10.33
CA LEU A 116 -5.35 -4.84 -9.40
C LEU A 116 -5.27 -6.27 -9.92
N GLY A 117 -6.35 -6.79 -10.52
CA GLY A 117 -6.33 -8.11 -11.17
C GLY A 117 -5.34 -8.20 -12.32
N LYS A 118 -5.26 -7.17 -13.17
CA LYS A 118 -4.27 -7.08 -14.25
C LYS A 118 -2.83 -7.05 -13.71
N ILE A 119 -2.58 -6.27 -12.66
CA ILE A 119 -1.29 -6.17 -11.98
C ILE A 119 -0.85 -7.55 -11.45
N HIS A 120 -1.69 -8.22 -10.66
CA HIS A 120 -1.35 -9.53 -10.10
C HIS A 120 -1.15 -10.59 -11.19
N THR A 121 -1.87 -10.50 -12.31
CA THR A 121 -1.65 -11.38 -13.47
C THR A 121 -0.31 -11.11 -14.14
N ALA A 122 0.06 -9.85 -14.33
CA ALA A 122 1.34 -9.46 -14.92
C ALA A 122 2.52 -9.88 -14.01
N LEU A 123 2.34 -9.78 -12.69
CA LEU A 123 3.38 -10.06 -11.70
C LEU A 123 3.45 -11.52 -11.24
N ARG A 124 2.61 -12.42 -11.77
CA ARG A 124 2.54 -13.81 -11.32
C ARG A 124 3.88 -14.52 -11.30
N ASP A 125 4.70 -14.30 -12.32
CA ASP A 125 5.99 -14.96 -12.51
C ASP A 125 7.18 -14.04 -12.14
N TYR A 126 6.92 -12.85 -11.61
CA TYR A 126 7.96 -11.93 -11.16
C TYR A 126 8.47 -12.34 -9.78
N GLN A 127 9.76 -12.72 -9.66
CA GLN A 127 10.27 -13.39 -8.45
C GLN A 127 11.30 -12.57 -7.66
N GLU A 128 11.67 -11.38 -8.08
CA GLU A 128 12.81 -10.63 -7.50
C GLU A 128 12.42 -9.70 -6.35
N LEU A 129 11.31 -9.97 -5.66
CA LEU A 129 10.81 -9.13 -4.56
C LEU A 129 10.93 -9.80 -3.20
N PRO A 130 11.09 -9.02 -2.11
CA PRO A 130 11.07 -9.56 -0.75
C PRO A 130 9.71 -10.16 -0.41
N VAL A 131 9.68 -11.10 0.52
CA VAL A 131 8.43 -11.68 1.02
C VAL A 131 7.88 -10.80 2.13
N GLY A 132 6.63 -10.37 1.98
CA GLY A 132 5.92 -9.59 2.99
C GLY A 132 5.14 -10.49 3.97
N ILE A 133 3.89 -10.88 3.64
CA ILE A 133 3.14 -11.83 4.45
C ILE A 133 3.53 -13.25 4.04
N GLY A 134 4.42 -13.86 4.81
CA GLY A 134 4.93 -15.21 4.63
C GLY A 134 5.10 -15.92 5.98
N ALA A 135 5.84 -17.01 6.02
CA ALA A 135 6.05 -17.81 7.25
C ALA A 135 6.60 -16.98 8.41
N ASP A 136 7.56 -16.08 8.14
CA ASP A 136 8.13 -15.21 9.17
C ASP A 136 7.13 -14.21 9.71
N PHE A 137 6.21 -13.69 8.87
CA PHE A 137 5.13 -12.84 9.35
C PHE A 137 4.32 -13.56 10.44
N PHE A 138 3.81 -14.75 10.20
CA PHE A 138 3.02 -15.50 11.18
C PHE A 138 3.82 -15.95 12.39
N LYS A 139 5.12 -16.18 12.26
CA LYS A 139 6.02 -16.50 13.37
C LYS A 139 6.23 -15.31 14.31
N TYR A 140 6.33 -14.10 13.78
CA TYR A 140 6.68 -12.91 14.56
C TYR A 140 5.50 -12.01 14.87
N MET A 141 4.49 -11.98 14.04
CA MET A 141 3.29 -11.16 14.19
C MET A 141 2.14 -12.01 14.75
N THR A 142 2.20 -12.30 16.04
CA THR A 142 1.21 -13.15 16.74
C THR A 142 0.31 -12.34 17.66
N PRO A 143 -0.93 -12.80 17.96
CA PRO A 143 -1.82 -12.12 18.93
C PRO A 143 -1.18 -11.88 20.29
N ASN A 144 -0.36 -12.81 20.80
CA ASN A 144 0.33 -12.65 22.08
C ASN A 144 1.34 -11.50 22.03
N ARG A 145 2.18 -11.43 20.99
CA ARG A 145 3.16 -10.34 20.82
C ARG A 145 2.47 -9.00 20.59
N ALA A 146 1.39 -8.99 19.81
CA ALA A 146 0.58 -7.79 19.61
C ALA A 146 -0.01 -7.28 20.94
N SER A 147 -0.55 -8.19 21.76
CA SER A 147 -1.06 -7.84 23.10
C SER A 147 0.01 -7.20 23.98
N GLU A 148 1.24 -7.73 23.97
CA GLU A 148 2.36 -7.16 24.74
C GLU A 148 2.76 -5.77 24.23
N SER A 149 2.78 -5.58 22.90
CA SER A 149 3.05 -4.26 22.31
C SER A 149 1.96 -3.24 22.64
N TYR A 150 0.69 -3.63 22.54
CA TYR A 150 -0.44 -2.78 22.91
C TYR A 150 -0.42 -2.37 24.40
N LYS A 151 -0.02 -3.27 25.31
CA LYS A 151 0.15 -2.92 26.73
C LYS A 151 1.23 -1.86 26.93
N LYS A 152 2.34 -1.94 26.21
CA LYS A 152 3.40 -0.91 26.27
C LYS A 152 2.88 0.44 25.76
N SER A 153 2.19 0.44 24.62
CA SER A 153 1.59 1.65 24.06
C SER A 153 0.50 2.23 24.95
N LEU A 154 -0.27 1.39 25.67
CA LEU A 154 -1.30 1.82 26.63
C LEU A 154 -0.70 2.61 27.80
N VAL A 155 0.42 2.15 28.37
CA VAL A 155 1.13 2.88 29.45
C VAL A 155 1.55 4.28 28.98
N ILE A 156 2.01 4.40 27.73
CA ILE A 156 2.38 5.71 27.16
C ILE A 156 1.13 6.58 26.97
N ALA A 157 0.05 6.02 26.40
CA ALA A 157 -1.20 6.75 26.21
C ALA A 157 -1.77 7.29 27.52
N GLU A 158 -1.81 6.45 28.57
CA GLU A 158 -2.28 6.84 29.90
C GLU A 158 -1.41 7.94 30.52
N SER A 159 -0.09 7.82 30.41
CA SER A 159 0.85 8.83 30.92
C SER A 159 0.73 10.19 30.24
N ARG A 160 0.27 10.22 28.98
CA ARG A 160 0.07 11.44 28.19
C ARG A 160 -1.35 11.99 28.29
N GLY A 161 -2.30 11.23 28.85
CA GLY A 161 -3.71 11.60 28.88
C GLY A 161 -4.42 11.41 27.54
N ASP A 162 -3.89 10.57 26.65
CA ASP A 162 -4.47 10.26 25.31
C ASP A 162 -5.64 9.27 25.48
N THR A 163 -6.77 9.75 26.03
CA THR A 163 -7.91 8.91 26.47
C THR A 163 -8.51 8.04 25.38
N ASP A 164 -8.65 8.58 24.17
CA ASP A 164 -9.24 7.85 23.04
C ASP A 164 -8.31 6.72 22.56
N ILE A 165 -7.01 7.01 22.47
CA ILE A 165 -6.00 5.99 22.15
C ILE A 165 -5.96 4.90 23.22
N ALA A 166 -6.02 5.29 24.50
CA ALA A 166 -6.07 4.34 25.60
C ALA A 166 -7.32 3.43 25.54
N ALA A 167 -8.48 3.99 25.17
CA ALA A 167 -9.70 3.20 24.97
C ALA A 167 -9.56 2.18 23.83
N ASP A 168 -9.00 2.60 22.70
CA ASP A 168 -8.74 1.71 21.55
C ASP A 168 -7.72 0.62 21.88
N LEU A 169 -6.65 0.96 22.59
CA LEU A 169 -5.64 -0.02 23.01
C LEU A 169 -6.21 -1.05 23.99
N ARG A 170 -7.06 -0.64 24.95
CA ARG A 170 -7.78 -1.59 25.84
C ARG A 170 -8.68 -2.53 25.04
N TYR A 171 -9.40 -2.01 24.03
CA TYR A 171 -10.19 -2.85 23.12
C TYR A 171 -9.30 -3.85 22.39
N ARG A 172 -8.18 -3.42 21.78
CA ARG A 172 -7.25 -4.32 21.07
C ARG A 172 -6.66 -5.39 22.00
N ILE A 173 -6.25 -5.04 23.22
CA ILE A 173 -5.76 -6.00 24.22
C ILE A 173 -6.84 -7.04 24.55
N TYR A 174 -8.08 -6.59 24.78
CA TYR A 174 -9.21 -7.48 25.04
C TYR A 174 -9.52 -8.38 23.83
N LEU A 175 -9.44 -7.84 22.62
CA LEU A 175 -9.61 -8.62 21.39
C LEU A 175 -8.54 -9.71 21.28
N MET A 176 -7.27 -9.42 21.55
CA MET A 176 -6.19 -10.43 21.48
C MET A 176 -6.38 -11.61 22.42
N GLN A 177 -7.02 -11.42 23.56
CA GLN A 177 -7.30 -12.51 24.52
C GLN A 177 -8.29 -13.55 24.00
N ARG A 178 -9.15 -13.16 23.06
CA ARG A 178 -10.21 -13.99 22.48
C ARG A 178 -10.11 -14.09 20.95
N PHE A 179 -8.96 -13.67 20.38
CA PHE A 179 -8.78 -13.68 18.94
C PHE A 179 -8.84 -15.12 18.41
N PRO A 180 -9.57 -15.40 17.33
CA PRO A 180 -9.66 -16.74 16.77
C PRO A 180 -8.28 -17.30 16.41
N ALA A 181 -8.09 -18.58 16.64
CA ALA A 181 -6.87 -19.30 16.24
C ALA A 181 -6.93 -19.61 14.73
N TYR A 182 -6.70 -18.59 13.90
CA TYR A 182 -6.60 -18.79 12.46
C TYR A 182 -5.27 -19.43 12.10
N GLU A 183 -5.33 -20.44 11.25
CA GLU A 183 -4.19 -21.07 10.59
C GLU A 183 -4.29 -20.83 9.09
N PHE A 184 -3.20 -20.38 8.48
CA PHE A 184 -3.12 -20.09 7.04
C PHE A 184 -2.09 -21.00 6.39
N ASP A 185 -2.56 -21.85 5.49
CA ASP A 185 -1.71 -22.69 4.65
C ASP A 185 -1.24 -21.88 3.42
N LEU A 186 -0.03 -21.35 3.50
CA LEU A 186 0.55 -20.50 2.45
C LEU A 186 0.71 -21.21 1.11
N GLU A 187 0.81 -22.55 1.10
CA GLU A 187 0.94 -23.32 -0.14
C GLU A 187 -0.38 -23.38 -0.92
N LYS A 188 -1.51 -23.19 -0.24
CA LYS A 188 -2.84 -23.14 -0.86
C LYS A 188 -3.29 -21.75 -1.25
N LEU A 189 -2.68 -20.71 -0.67
CA LEU A 189 -2.97 -19.33 -1.02
C LEU A 189 -2.29 -18.94 -2.34
N THR A 190 -3.01 -18.22 -3.18
CA THR A 190 -2.40 -17.56 -4.34
C THR A 190 -1.49 -16.45 -3.86
N CYS A 191 -0.18 -16.66 -3.96
CA CYS A 191 0.85 -15.70 -3.63
C CYS A 191 1.59 -15.29 -4.90
N CYS A 192 1.81 -14.00 -5.09
CA CYS A 192 2.66 -13.47 -6.16
C CYS A 192 3.29 -12.14 -5.73
N ALA A 193 4.13 -11.58 -6.56
CA ALA A 193 4.54 -10.19 -6.42
C ALA A 193 3.31 -9.27 -6.50
N THR A 194 3.24 -8.31 -5.59
CA THR A 194 2.13 -7.37 -5.41
C THR A 194 2.68 -5.96 -5.29
N HIS A 195 1.82 -4.96 -5.31
CA HIS A 195 2.22 -3.58 -5.02
C HIS A 195 2.65 -3.40 -3.55
N GLY A 196 2.04 -4.14 -2.63
CA GLY A 196 2.29 -4.06 -1.19
C GLY A 196 1.62 -2.88 -0.49
N ASP A 197 1.21 -1.85 -1.24
CA ASP A 197 0.50 -0.67 -0.72
C ASP A 197 -0.51 -0.12 -1.74
N TYR A 198 -1.18 -0.98 -2.51
CA TYR A 198 -2.16 -0.57 -3.51
C TYR A 198 -3.41 -0.01 -2.86
N PHE A 199 -3.68 1.28 -3.06
CA PHE A 199 -4.88 1.97 -2.62
C PHE A 199 -5.09 3.29 -3.40
N ILE A 200 -6.22 3.94 -3.18
CA ILE A 200 -6.70 5.04 -4.02
C ILE A 200 -5.71 6.19 -4.20
N SER A 201 -4.91 6.54 -3.20
CA SER A 201 -3.92 7.62 -3.31
C SER A 201 -2.64 7.22 -4.06
N GLN A 202 -2.50 5.96 -4.49
CA GLN A 202 -1.43 5.50 -5.38
C GLN A 202 -1.92 5.41 -6.85
N ILE A 203 -3.10 5.96 -7.14
CA ILE A 203 -3.70 5.89 -8.46
C ILE A 203 -3.85 7.29 -9.05
N ILE A 204 -3.20 7.56 -10.17
CA ILE A 204 -3.39 8.77 -10.95
C ILE A 204 -4.48 8.50 -11.99
N CYS A 205 -5.55 9.30 -11.94
CA CYS A 205 -6.74 9.15 -12.77
C CYS A 205 -6.83 10.24 -13.84
N GLY A 206 -7.26 9.86 -15.04
CA GLY A 206 -7.71 10.75 -16.10
C GLY A 206 -9.24 10.82 -16.14
N ASP A 207 -9.78 11.07 -17.34
CA ASP A 207 -11.22 11.06 -17.57
C ASP A 207 -11.73 9.61 -17.58
N GLU A 208 -12.34 9.20 -16.46
CA GLU A 208 -12.92 7.86 -16.22
C GLU A 208 -11.96 6.67 -16.48
N LYS A 209 -10.68 6.87 -16.27
CA LYS A 209 -9.65 5.82 -16.43
C LYS A 209 -8.48 6.02 -15.48
N ILE A 210 -7.76 4.93 -15.22
CA ILE A 210 -6.48 4.95 -14.51
C ILE A 210 -5.38 5.29 -15.52
N ASN A 211 -4.67 6.41 -15.26
CA ASN A 211 -3.52 6.82 -16.06
C ASN A 211 -2.23 6.16 -15.58
N ALA A 212 -2.09 5.93 -14.28
CA ALA A 212 -0.98 5.18 -13.72
C ALA A 212 -1.25 4.72 -12.27
N VAL A 213 -0.56 3.64 -11.89
CA VAL A 213 -0.34 3.23 -10.51
C VAL A 213 1.10 3.59 -10.14
N ILE A 214 1.29 4.26 -9.00
CA ILE A 214 2.56 4.87 -8.60
C ILE A 214 3.02 4.34 -7.24
N ASP A 215 4.27 4.62 -6.88
CA ASP A 215 4.90 4.31 -5.57
C ASP A 215 5.01 2.82 -5.27
N TRP A 216 5.83 2.14 -6.07
CA TRP A 216 6.10 0.69 -5.98
C TRP A 216 7.19 0.32 -4.97
N THR A 217 7.60 1.25 -4.10
CA THR A 217 8.68 1.06 -3.12
C THR A 217 8.39 -0.03 -2.09
N THR A 218 7.11 -0.36 -1.87
CA THR A 218 6.64 -1.41 -0.96
C THR A 218 6.33 -2.74 -1.64
N ALA A 219 6.62 -2.85 -2.93
CA ALA A 219 6.34 -4.06 -3.69
C ALA A 219 7.01 -5.29 -3.05
N CYS A 220 6.23 -6.35 -2.89
CA CYS A 220 6.67 -7.57 -2.21
C CYS A 220 5.77 -8.76 -2.58
N VAL A 221 6.21 -9.96 -2.24
CA VAL A 221 5.39 -11.16 -2.41
C VAL A 221 4.41 -11.26 -1.25
N HIS A 222 3.12 -11.26 -1.58
CA HIS A 222 1.99 -11.41 -0.64
C HIS A 222 0.97 -12.45 -1.12
N PRO A 223 0.14 -13.01 -0.21
CA PRO A 223 -1.15 -13.56 -0.59
C PRO A 223 -1.99 -12.46 -1.23
N VAL A 224 -2.41 -12.65 -2.49
CA VAL A 224 -3.16 -11.63 -3.25
C VAL A 224 -4.44 -11.19 -2.54
N VAL A 225 -5.07 -12.08 -1.80
CA VAL A 225 -6.31 -11.83 -1.05
C VAL A 225 -6.16 -10.73 0.01
N TRP A 226 -4.97 -10.57 0.59
CA TRP A 226 -4.71 -9.49 1.53
C TRP A 226 -4.78 -8.13 0.83
N GLU A 227 -4.13 -7.99 -0.34
CA GLU A 227 -4.13 -6.73 -1.07
C GLU A 227 -5.50 -6.40 -1.67
N ILE A 228 -6.31 -7.39 -2.04
CA ILE A 228 -7.69 -7.19 -2.50
C ILE A 228 -8.53 -6.50 -1.41
N VAL A 229 -8.50 -7.00 -0.18
CA VAL A 229 -9.26 -6.37 0.92
C VAL A 229 -8.69 -5.00 1.25
N ARG A 230 -7.35 -4.89 1.34
CA ARG A 230 -6.69 -3.62 1.60
C ARG A 230 -7.08 -2.56 0.57
N SER A 231 -6.99 -2.89 -0.72
CA SER A 231 -7.30 -1.95 -1.78
C SER A 231 -8.75 -1.46 -1.71
N TYR A 232 -9.69 -2.35 -1.43
CA TYR A 232 -11.10 -2.00 -1.27
C TYR A 232 -11.33 -1.05 -0.09
N VAL A 233 -10.87 -1.40 1.12
CA VAL A 233 -11.16 -0.61 2.32
C VAL A 233 -10.52 0.79 2.29
N TYR A 234 -9.50 0.99 1.46
CA TYR A 234 -8.86 2.28 1.24
C TYR A 234 -9.23 2.94 -0.10
N ALA A 235 -10.21 2.41 -0.84
CA ALA A 235 -10.72 2.98 -2.08
C ALA A 235 -12.23 3.25 -2.03
N ALA A 236 -13.01 2.42 -1.33
CA ALA A 236 -14.47 2.56 -1.27
C ALA A 236 -14.89 3.67 -0.31
N PRO A 237 -15.64 4.70 -0.76
CA PRO A 237 -16.17 5.75 0.12
C PRO A 237 -17.07 5.23 1.24
N SER A 238 -17.75 4.10 1.03
CA SER A 238 -18.51 3.38 2.04
C SER A 238 -17.68 2.99 3.27
N CYS A 239 -16.38 2.75 3.09
CA CYS A 239 -15.47 2.31 4.14
C CYS A 239 -14.90 3.43 5.03
N LYS A 240 -15.14 4.71 4.72
CA LYS A 240 -14.53 5.87 5.42
C LYS A 240 -14.67 5.83 6.96
N ASP A 241 -15.73 5.21 7.46
CA ASP A 241 -16.00 5.04 8.90
C ASP A 241 -15.63 3.65 9.43
N GLY A 242 -14.87 2.84 8.66
CA GLY A 242 -14.45 1.50 9.01
C GLY A 242 -15.57 0.46 8.92
N GLN A 243 -16.61 0.74 8.13
CA GLN A 243 -17.68 -0.19 7.81
C GLN A 243 -17.45 -0.73 6.40
N ILE A 244 -17.80 -1.99 6.16
CA ILE A 244 -17.71 -2.59 4.82
C ILE A 244 -19.12 -2.88 4.33
N ASP A 245 -19.46 -2.34 3.16
CA ASP A 245 -20.63 -2.81 2.41
C ASP A 245 -20.26 -4.15 1.76
N MET A 246 -20.89 -5.23 2.26
CA MET A 246 -20.55 -6.58 1.81
C MET A 246 -20.89 -6.80 0.34
N ASP A 247 -21.99 -6.28 -0.14
CA ASP A 247 -22.44 -6.51 -1.51
C ASP A 247 -21.57 -5.70 -2.49
N GLU A 248 -21.18 -4.47 -2.15
CA GLU A 248 -20.19 -3.69 -2.90
C GLU A 248 -18.83 -4.40 -2.92
N PHE A 249 -18.37 -4.94 -1.78
CA PHE A 249 -17.12 -5.70 -1.73
C PHE A 249 -17.16 -6.97 -2.57
N LEU A 250 -18.27 -7.69 -2.58
CA LEU A 250 -18.43 -8.86 -3.44
C LEU A 250 -18.37 -8.48 -4.93
N CYS A 251 -18.96 -7.36 -5.34
CA CYS A 251 -18.80 -6.83 -6.70
C CYS A 251 -17.34 -6.49 -7.01
N TYR A 252 -16.62 -5.87 -6.08
CA TYR A 252 -15.19 -5.58 -6.21
C TYR A 252 -14.36 -6.85 -6.46
N VAL A 253 -14.61 -7.92 -5.68
CA VAL A 253 -13.94 -9.21 -5.86
C VAL A 253 -14.28 -9.84 -7.23
N GLN A 254 -15.53 -9.74 -7.69
CA GLN A 254 -15.93 -10.22 -9.02
C GLN A 254 -15.23 -9.43 -10.14
N ASP A 255 -15.10 -8.10 -10.00
CA ASP A 255 -14.37 -7.27 -10.96
C ASP A 255 -12.88 -7.62 -11.03
N TYR A 256 -12.24 -7.86 -9.90
CA TYR A 256 -10.86 -8.39 -9.83
C TYR A 256 -10.74 -9.73 -10.54
N ARG A 257 -11.66 -10.68 -10.27
CA ARG A 257 -11.65 -12.04 -10.85
C ARG A 257 -11.80 -12.10 -12.36
N LYS A 258 -12.23 -11.02 -13.02
CA LYS A 258 -12.24 -10.93 -14.50
C LYS A 258 -10.83 -11.04 -15.09
N PHE A 259 -9.80 -10.70 -14.32
CA PHE A 259 -8.40 -10.68 -14.78
C PHE A 259 -7.50 -11.64 -14.02
N ALA A 260 -7.76 -11.95 -12.77
CA ALA A 260 -6.96 -12.86 -11.96
C ALA A 260 -7.85 -13.87 -11.22
N PRO A 261 -7.69 -15.19 -11.46
CA PRO A 261 -8.51 -16.20 -10.80
C PRO A 261 -8.14 -16.31 -9.32
N LEU A 262 -9.15 -16.63 -8.50
CA LEU A 262 -9.00 -17.01 -7.10
C LEU A 262 -9.50 -18.42 -6.91
N ASN A 263 -8.80 -19.22 -6.10
CA ASN A 263 -9.24 -20.55 -5.70
C ASN A 263 -10.16 -20.47 -4.46
N GLU A 264 -10.78 -21.59 -4.09
CA GLU A 264 -11.70 -21.65 -2.95
C GLU A 264 -11.00 -21.30 -1.62
N TYR A 265 -9.73 -21.69 -1.46
CA TYR A 265 -8.96 -21.37 -0.25
C TYR A 265 -8.63 -19.88 -0.15
N ASP A 266 -8.40 -19.20 -1.27
CA ASP A 266 -8.28 -17.76 -1.34
C ASP A 266 -9.54 -17.07 -0.79
N LEU A 267 -10.73 -17.50 -1.25
CA LEU A 267 -12.00 -16.94 -0.79
C LEU A 267 -12.26 -17.23 0.69
N LEU A 268 -11.90 -18.43 1.16
CA LEU A 268 -12.00 -18.81 2.57
C LEU A 268 -11.12 -17.94 3.47
N CYS A 269 -9.92 -17.59 3.01
CA CYS A 269 -8.94 -16.87 3.82
C CYS A 269 -9.01 -15.34 3.68
N MET A 270 -9.61 -14.81 2.63
CA MET A 270 -9.56 -13.39 2.25
C MET A 270 -9.89 -12.44 3.41
N ALA A 271 -11.08 -12.54 3.97
CA ALA A 271 -11.51 -11.69 5.08
C ALA A 271 -10.73 -11.98 6.37
N ARG A 272 -10.47 -13.25 6.66
CA ARG A 272 -9.77 -13.70 7.87
C ARG A 272 -8.31 -13.26 7.90
N LEU A 273 -7.60 -13.31 6.76
CA LEU A 273 -6.20 -12.91 6.67
C LEU A 273 -6.03 -11.41 6.87
N PHE A 274 -6.88 -10.60 6.25
CA PHE A 274 -6.85 -9.15 6.45
C PHE A 274 -7.20 -8.79 7.90
N TYR A 275 -8.25 -9.39 8.46
CA TYR A 275 -8.62 -9.22 9.86
C TYR A 275 -7.47 -9.58 10.81
N TYR A 276 -6.79 -10.71 10.57
CA TYR A 276 -5.61 -11.10 11.34
C TYR A 276 -4.51 -10.04 11.24
N GLN A 277 -4.17 -9.62 10.02
CA GLN A 277 -3.07 -8.67 9.81
C GLN A 277 -3.31 -7.34 10.52
N ILE A 278 -4.50 -6.73 10.37
CA ILE A 278 -4.80 -5.46 11.07
C ILE A 278 -4.92 -5.63 12.59
N ALA A 279 -5.23 -6.84 13.07
CA ALA A 279 -5.31 -7.14 14.49
C ALA A 279 -3.93 -7.23 15.16
N VAL A 280 -2.91 -7.74 14.45
CA VAL A 280 -1.57 -7.93 15.02
C VAL A 280 -0.60 -6.77 14.75
N CYS A 281 -0.91 -5.87 13.84
CA CYS A 281 -0.08 -4.69 13.54
C CYS A 281 -0.29 -3.57 14.57
N ASP A 282 0.80 -3.14 15.23
CA ASP A 282 0.77 -2.08 16.24
C ASP A 282 1.10 -0.70 15.64
N TYR A 283 0.11 -0.10 14.96
CA TYR A 283 0.23 1.27 14.45
C TYR A 283 0.27 2.33 15.56
N TYR A 284 -0.31 2.07 16.75
CA TYR A 284 -0.18 2.98 17.90
C TYR A 284 1.24 3.01 18.45
N GLY A 285 1.91 1.84 18.48
CA GLY A 285 3.32 1.77 18.84
C GLY A 285 4.20 2.55 17.87
N GLN A 286 3.93 2.43 16.57
CA GLN A 286 4.62 3.20 15.53
C GLN A 286 4.37 4.71 15.69
N TYR A 287 3.14 5.13 15.98
CA TYR A 287 2.81 6.52 16.28
C TYR A 287 3.62 7.06 17.46
N TYR A 288 3.74 6.32 18.55
CA TYR A 288 4.49 6.76 19.72
C TYR A 288 6.01 6.73 19.52
N ALA A 289 6.51 5.79 18.71
CA ALA A 289 7.94 5.67 18.40
C ALA A 289 8.41 6.70 17.37
N SER A 290 7.52 7.17 16.48
CA SER A 290 7.87 8.11 15.42
C SER A 290 8.08 9.52 15.95
N THR A 291 9.20 10.13 15.56
CA THR A 291 9.51 11.56 15.78
C THR A 291 9.36 12.40 14.52
N ALA A 292 9.02 11.76 13.40
CA ALA A 292 8.91 12.42 12.10
C ALA A 292 7.59 13.20 11.96
N ASP A 293 7.57 14.15 11.05
CA ASP A 293 6.37 14.95 10.73
C ASP A 293 5.20 14.10 10.25
N ASN A 294 5.48 12.90 9.74
CA ASN A 294 4.50 11.93 9.25
C ASN A 294 3.86 11.05 10.35
N ARG A 295 4.18 11.23 11.64
CA ARG A 295 3.62 10.41 12.73
C ARG A 295 2.08 10.38 12.74
N ASN A 296 1.42 11.44 12.26
CA ASN A 296 -0.03 11.49 12.18
C ASN A 296 -0.62 10.48 11.17
N ILE A 297 0.16 10.03 10.19
CA ILE A 297 -0.24 8.96 9.27
C ILE A 297 -0.46 7.66 10.05
N TYR A 298 0.47 7.33 10.97
CA TYR A 298 0.33 6.16 11.85
C TYR A 298 -0.87 6.26 12.78
N LEU A 299 -1.17 7.48 13.29
CA LEU A 299 -2.36 7.68 14.11
C LEU A 299 -3.66 7.46 13.31
N HIS A 300 -3.75 8.05 12.12
CA HIS A 300 -4.90 7.83 11.24
C HIS A 300 -5.09 6.35 10.92
N GLN A 301 -4.00 5.65 10.58
CA GLN A 301 -4.03 4.23 10.27
C GLN A 301 -4.42 3.38 11.50
N ALA A 302 -3.93 3.72 12.69
CA ALA A 302 -4.29 3.06 13.94
C ALA A 302 -5.78 3.19 14.27
N VAL A 303 -6.31 4.41 14.17
CA VAL A 303 -7.74 4.70 14.42
C VAL A 303 -8.60 3.99 13.38
N PHE A 304 -8.27 4.12 12.10
CA PHE A 304 -9.04 3.50 11.02
C PHE A 304 -9.01 1.97 11.12
N SER A 305 -7.85 1.36 11.33
CA SER A 305 -7.75 -0.09 11.51
C SER A 305 -8.48 -0.58 12.76
N THR A 306 -8.60 0.23 13.82
CA THR A 306 -9.40 -0.13 15.00
C THR A 306 -10.91 -0.12 14.70
N LYS A 307 -11.39 0.83 13.89
CA LYS A 307 -12.77 0.81 13.40
C LYS A 307 -13.07 -0.43 12.56
N LEU A 308 -12.17 -0.76 11.62
CA LEU A 308 -12.28 -1.99 10.81
C LEU A 308 -12.27 -3.25 11.68
N LEU A 309 -11.40 -3.33 12.71
CA LEU A 309 -11.36 -4.47 13.64
C LEU A 309 -12.71 -4.71 14.32
N ARG A 310 -13.37 -3.63 14.76
CA ARG A 310 -14.72 -3.73 15.39
C ARG A 310 -15.75 -4.28 14.41
N TRP A 311 -15.66 -3.87 13.15
CA TRP A 311 -16.53 -4.39 12.10
C TRP A 311 -16.24 -5.87 11.81
N PHE A 312 -14.98 -6.23 11.57
CA PHE A 312 -14.58 -7.61 11.27
C PHE A 312 -14.90 -8.58 12.41
N GLU A 313 -14.73 -8.17 13.67
CA GLU A 313 -15.05 -9.01 14.83
C GLU A 313 -16.49 -9.57 14.77
N SER A 314 -17.42 -8.80 14.25
CA SER A 314 -18.83 -9.19 14.16
C SER A 314 -19.22 -9.81 12.81
N HIS A 315 -18.42 -9.60 11.75
CA HIS A 315 -18.87 -9.87 10.38
C HIS A 315 -17.92 -10.78 9.56
N VAL A 316 -16.72 -11.07 10.06
CA VAL A 316 -15.70 -11.80 9.28
C VAL A 316 -16.20 -13.15 8.76
N GLU A 317 -16.93 -13.91 9.59
CA GLU A 317 -17.45 -15.23 9.18
C GLU A 317 -18.64 -15.11 8.21
N THR A 318 -19.48 -14.09 8.39
CA THR A 318 -20.59 -13.81 7.44
C THR A 318 -20.04 -13.41 6.08
N LEU A 319 -19.03 -12.54 6.06
CA LEU A 319 -18.37 -12.13 4.80
C LEU A 319 -17.69 -13.32 4.13
N THR A 320 -16.98 -14.16 4.91
CA THR A 320 -16.34 -15.39 4.40
C THR A 320 -17.37 -16.33 3.78
N ALA A 321 -18.51 -16.56 4.43
CA ALA A 321 -19.57 -17.38 3.89
C ALA A 321 -20.14 -16.83 2.58
N LYS A 322 -20.36 -15.52 2.48
CA LYS A 322 -20.80 -14.86 1.23
C LYS A 322 -19.76 -15.01 0.11
N LEU A 323 -18.46 -14.86 0.39
CA LEU A 323 -17.38 -15.05 -0.59
C LEU A 323 -17.37 -16.46 -1.17
N LEU A 324 -17.57 -17.47 -0.35
CA LEU A 324 -17.60 -18.88 -0.78
C LEU A 324 -18.83 -19.25 -1.63
N THR A 325 -19.86 -18.41 -1.65
CA THR A 325 -21.08 -18.65 -2.47
C THR A 325 -21.04 -17.94 -3.83
N GLN A 326 -19.97 -17.20 -4.13
CA GLN A 326 -19.69 -16.58 -5.43
C GLN A 326 -19.04 -17.57 -6.39
#